data_499874c5e7577dca3241977affc45053
#
_entry.id   499874c5e7577dca3241977affc45053
#
_cell.length_a   1.000
_cell.length_b   1.000
_cell.length_c   1.000
_cell.angle_alpha   90.00
_cell.angle_beta   90.00
_cell.angle_gamma   90.00
#
_symmetry.space_group_name_H-M   'P 1'
#
loop_
_entity.id
_entity.type
_entity.pdbx_description
1 polymer ?
#
loop_
_entity_poly.entity_id
_entity_poly.type
_entity_poly.pdbx_seq_one_letter_code
_entity_poly.pdbx_strand_id
1 'polypeptide(L)'
;MKRIAFLALILLLAACAPAGPTSPPVPAVAPELSVAEYPLTQPPEAESEVLSFDSSVQGDPRTLHAAERAQQFPDRGCTVGASFGFCVTVGSDQLFVTQDYTDPNAGYVVVTRNSQEVYKVVVGSASPISALWGLWAYDGHWAVETALISNQQSGDEIATTATGQVAVDGKSLNDQLGYEEAFGFQTLGGKPFYFFKRQGKIEANYAGVDIALGYDEIPHYNCCSAATLNPRIYLSLVTFLGRKGDTWYYGEIGVFSQP
;
A
#
# COMPACT_ATOMS: atom_id res chain seq x y z
N MET A 1 57.73 -59.23 -24.33
CA MET A 1 56.48 -59.56 -23.51
C MET A 1 55.87 -58.24 -23.14
N LYS A 2 54.81 -57.83 -23.88
CA LYS A 2 54.11 -56.55 -23.68
C LYS A 2 52.78 -56.85 -22.93
N ARG A 3 52.56 -56.30 -21.73
CA ARG A 3 51.36 -56.39 -21.00
C ARG A 3 50.46 -55.19 -21.35
N ILE A 4 49.35 -55.46 -21.99
CA ILE A 4 48.26 -54.47 -22.30
C ILE A 4 47.39 -54.39 -21.11
N ALA A 5 47.34 -53.23 -20.48
CA ALA A 5 46.36 -52.91 -19.41
C ALA A 5 45.06 -52.36 -20.06
N PHE A 6 43.96 -53.03 -19.89
CA PHE A 6 42.62 -52.53 -20.28
C PHE A 6 42.10 -51.60 -19.16
N LEU A 7 41.92 -50.36 -19.53
CA LEU A 7 41.23 -49.38 -18.67
C LEU A 7 39.72 -49.40 -18.98
N ALA A 8 38.94 -49.91 -18.06
CA ALA A 8 37.45 -49.88 -18.17
C ALA A 8 36.95 -48.51 -17.76
N LEU A 9 36.40 -47.76 -18.73
CA LEU A 9 35.78 -46.46 -18.53
C LEU A 9 34.31 -46.69 -18.13
N ILE A 10 33.97 -46.52 -16.85
CA ILE A 10 32.60 -46.56 -16.37
C ILE A 10 31.95 -45.17 -16.60
N LEU A 11 31.07 -45.07 -17.60
CA LEU A 11 30.21 -43.91 -17.81
C LEU A 11 29.05 -43.93 -16.79
N LEU A 12 29.12 -43.03 -15.81
CA LEU A 12 28.01 -42.71 -14.93
C LEU A 12 27.01 -41.80 -15.67
N LEU A 13 25.92 -42.37 -16.15
CA LEU A 13 24.76 -41.62 -16.65
C LEU A 13 23.99 -41.06 -15.44
N ALA A 14 24.24 -39.79 -15.12
CA ALA A 14 23.40 -39.04 -14.21
C ALA A 14 22.07 -38.75 -14.89
N ALA A 15 21.01 -39.50 -14.53
CA ALA A 15 19.63 -39.22 -14.95
C ALA A 15 19.14 -37.95 -14.26
N CYS A 16 19.06 -36.84 -15.02
CA CYS A 16 18.28 -35.67 -14.60
C CYS A 16 16.80 -36.05 -14.58
N ALA A 17 16.24 -36.30 -13.40
CA ALA A 17 14.82 -36.38 -13.22
C ALA A 17 14.21 -34.96 -13.43
N PRO A 18 13.16 -34.80 -14.25
CA PRO A 18 12.48 -33.52 -14.37
C PRO A 18 11.88 -33.15 -13.01
N ALA A 19 12.22 -31.98 -12.49
CA ALA A 19 11.56 -31.41 -11.33
C ALA A 19 10.06 -31.27 -11.65
N GLY A 20 9.24 -31.96 -10.91
CA GLY A 20 7.78 -31.81 -11.03
C GLY A 20 7.37 -30.36 -10.75
N PRO A 21 6.22 -29.91 -11.26
CA PRO A 21 5.73 -28.58 -11.01
C PRO A 21 5.59 -28.37 -9.49
N THR A 22 6.48 -27.55 -8.92
CA THR A 22 6.31 -27.06 -7.56
C THR A 22 5.09 -26.15 -7.58
N SER A 23 4.02 -26.56 -6.90
CA SER A 23 2.89 -25.66 -6.63
C SER A 23 3.44 -24.39 -5.99
N PRO A 24 2.98 -23.20 -6.43
CA PRO A 24 3.40 -21.95 -5.79
C PRO A 24 3.08 -22.06 -4.30
N PRO A 25 3.96 -21.55 -3.41
CA PRO A 25 3.69 -21.57 -1.99
C PRO A 25 2.38 -20.81 -1.73
N VAL A 26 1.46 -21.44 -1.01
CA VAL A 26 0.26 -20.76 -0.49
C VAL A 26 0.77 -19.62 0.39
N PRO A 27 0.34 -18.38 0.15
CA PRO A 27 0.79 -17.24 0.97
C PRO A 27 0.48 -17.56 2.43
N ALA A 28 1.50 -17.50 3.27
CA ALA A 28 1.31 -17.63 4.70
C ALA A 28 0.61 -16.35 5.19
N VAL A 29 -0.69 -16.42 5.45
CA VAL A 29 -1.41 -15.35 6.15
C VAL A 29 -0.83 -15.29 7.54
N ALA A 30 -0.40 -14.09 7.98
CA ALA A 30 0.05 -13.90 9.35
C ALA A 30 -1.12 -14.31 10.28
N PRO A 31 -0.89 -15.20 11.26
CA PRO A 31 -1.97 -15.82 12.02
C PRO A 31 -2.83 -14.83 12.82
N GLU A 32 -2.33 -13.62 13.03
CA GLU A 32 -3.04 -12.54 13.70
C GLU A 32 -3.89 -11.66 12.77
N LEU A 33 -3.75 -11.79 11.43
CA LEU A 33 -4.45 -10.94 10.49
C LEU A 33 -5.75 -11.61 10.02
N SER A 34 -6.85 -10.88 10.09
CA SER A 34 -8.15 -11.28 9.54
C SER A 34 -8.47 -10.48 8.28
N VAL A 35 -8.98 -11.16 7.28
CA VAL A 35 -9.49 -10.56 6.04
C VAL A 35 -10.95 -10.98 5.88
N ALA A 36 -11.84 -10.02 5.72
CA ALA A 36 -13.25 -10.26 5.45
C ALA A 36 -13.69 -9.44 4.23
N GLU A 37 -14.49 -10.04 3.36
CA GLU A 37 -14.98 -9.43 2.13
C GLU A 37 -16.49 -9.67 2.01
N TYR A 38 -17.23 -8.60 1.73
CA TYR A 38 -18.68 -8.61 1.62
C TYR A 38 -19.08 -8.09 0.23
N PRO A 39 -19.67 -8.92 -0.64
CA PRO A 39 -20.11 -8.46 -1.95
C PRO A 39 -21.23 -7.43 -1.81
N LEU A 40 -21.18 -6.39 -2.63
CA LEU A 40 -22.21 -5.37 -2.69
C LEU A 40 -23.20 -5.70 -3.80
N THR A 41 -24.49 -5.43 -3.57
CA THR A 41 -25.53 -5.60 -4.61
C THR A 41 -25.54 -4.46 -5.61
N GLN A 42 -24.93 -3.32 -5.27
CA GLN A 42 -24.82 -2.13 -6.12
C GLN A 42 -23.41 -1.56 -6.03
N PRO A 43 -22.91 -0.89 -7.10
CA PRO A 43 -21.71 -0.11 -7.02
C PRO A 43 -21.82 0.97 -5.92
N PRO A 44 -20.72 1.30 -5.23
CA PRO A 44 -20.73 2.42 -4.29
C PRO A 44 -20.94 3.73 -5.05
N GLU A 45 -21.72 4.65 -4.47
CA GLU A 45 -21.92 5.96 -5.05
C GLU A 45 -20.62 6.76 -5.02
N ALA A 46 -20.15 7.18 -6.20
CA ALA A 46 -18.87 7.86 -6.36
C ALA A 46 -18.81 9.23 -5.67
N GLU A 47 -19.93 9.88 -5.45
CA GLU A 47 -20.03 11.25 -4.92
C GLU A 47 -20.38 11.30 -3.41
N SER A 48 -20.58 10.17 -2.76
CA SER A 48 -20.90 10.14 -1.34
C SER A 48 -19.65 10.43 -0.50
N GLU A 49 -19.71 11.38 0.40
CA GLU A 49 -18.67 11.63 1.41
C GLU A 49 -18.41 10.41 2.29
N VAL A 50 -19.42 9.59 2.43
CA VAL A 50 -19.34 8.30 3.09
C VAL A 50 -19.59 7.27 2.01
N LEU A 51 -18.59 6.52 1.63
CA LEU A 51 -18.79 5.36 0.78
C LEU A 51 -19.85 4.49 1.43
N SER A 52 -21.06 4.56 0.88
CA SER A 52 -22.17 3.73 1.34
C SER A 52 -22.06 2.39 0.66
N PHE A 53 -22.25 1.34 1.40
CA PHE A 53 -22.50 0.02 0.82
C PHE A 53 -23.95 -0.38 1.14
N ASP A 54 -24.45 -1.30 0.35
CA ASP A 54 -25.81 -1.78 0.50
C ASP A 54 -26.00 -2.45 1.86
N SER A 55 -26.92 -1.90 2.64
CA SER A 55 -27.27 -2.44 3.97
C SER A 55 -27.99 -3.79 3.91
N SER A 56 -28.37 -4.26 2.71
CA SER A 56 -28.96 -5.60 2.51
C SER A 56 -27.92 -6.73 2.55
N VAL A 57 -26.61 -6.41 2.55
CA VAL A 57 -25.57 -7.39 2.81
C VAL A 57 -25.81 -8.01 4.18
N GLN A 58 -25.88 -9.33 4.21
CA GLN A 58 -26.19 -10.10 5.42
C GLN A 58 -25.19 -9.78 6.54
N GLY A 59 -25.69 -9.22 7.64
CA GLY A 59 -24.86 -8.70 8.72
C GLY A 59 -24.18 -7.40 8.29
N ASP A 60 -24.77 -6.25 8.60
CA ASP A 60 -24.19 -4.95 8.25
C ASP A 60 -22.72 -4.88 8.71
N PRO A 61 -21.72 -4.95 7.79
CA PRO A 61 -20.30 -4.99 8.16
C PRO A 61 -19.87 -3.75 8.93
N ARG A 62 -20.60 -2.62 8.84
CA ARG A 62 -20.34 -1.42 9.64
C ARG A 62 -20.51 -1.64 11.14
N THR A 63 -21.20 -2.70 11.56
CA THR A 63 -21.40 -3.02 12.98
C THR A 63 -20.43 -4.09 13.48
N LEU A 64 -19.80 -4.88 12.60
CA LEU A 64 -18.96 -6.01 12.97
C LEU A 64 -17.72 -5.59 13.78
N HIS A 65 -17.09 -4.52 13.40
CA HIS A 65 -15.88 -4.01 14.09
C HIS A 65 -16.09 -2.56 14.52
N ALA A 66 -17.25 -2.26 15.13
CA ALA A 66 -17.58 -0.90 15.52
C ALA A 66 -16.61 -0.31 16.54
N ALA A 67 -16.10 -1.13 17.47
CA ALA A 67 -15.13 -0.69 18.47
C ALA A 67 -13.77 -0.36 17.82
N GLU A 68 -13.31 -1.17 16.90
CA GLU A 68 -12.08 -0.94 16.14
C GLU A 68 -12.20 0.28 15.25
N ARG A 69 -13.35 0.47 14.57
CA ARG A 69 -13.61 1.66 13.75
C ARG A 69 -13.74 2.95 14.56
N ALA A 70 -14.11 2.86 15.83
CA ALA A 70 -14.12 4.03 16.71
C ALA A 70 -12.72 4.51 17.10
N GLN A 71 -11.70 3.66 16.92
CA GLN A 71 -10.32 4.01 17.19
C GLN A 71 -9.76 4.81 16.01
N GLN A 72 -9.64 6.11 16.18
CA GLN A 72 -9.05 6.97 15.17
C GLN A 72 -7.53 7.04 15.34
N PHE A 73 -6.82 7.17 14.22
CA PHE A 73 -5.41 7.55 14.29
C PHE A 73 -5.29 8.95 14.91
N PRO A 74 -4.32 9.15 15.80
CA PRO A 74 -3.99 10.48 16.25
C PRO A 74 -3.60 11.33 15.04
N ASP A 75 -4.05 12.59 15.03
CA ASP A 75 -3.58 13.57 14.05
C ASP A 75 -2.04 13.66 14.17
N ARG A 76 -1.35 13.38 13.07
CA ARG A 76 0.11 13.45 12.98
C ARG A 76 0.57 14.74 12.33
N GLY A 77 -0.37 15.62 12.02
CA GLY A 77 -0.07 16.94 11.48
C GLY A 77 0.76 17.73 12.46
N CYS A 78 1.80 18.37 11.97
CA CYS A 78 2.66 19.23 12.77
C CYS A 78 3.16 20.41 11.95
N THR A 79 3.69 21.42 12.64
CA THR A 79 4.28 22.60 12.03
C THR A 79 5.72 22.72 12.45
N VAL A 80 6.63 22.87 11.47
CA VAL A 80 8.04 23.19 11.69
C VAL A 80 8.34 24.50 10.98
N GLY A 81 8.63 25.55 11.75
CA GLY A 81 8.70 26.90 11.21
C GLY A 81 7.35 27.36 10.65
N ALA A 82 7.31 27.72 9.36
CA ALA A 82 6.10 28.10 8.65
C ALA A 82 5.47 26.94 7.83
N SER A 83 6.08 25.76 7.84
CA SER A 83 5.64 24.62 7.03
C SER A 83 4.79 23.67 7.84
N PHE A 84 3.65 23.28 7.28
CA PHE A 84 2.80 22.20 7.78
C PHE A 84 3.17 20.88 7.10
N GLY A 85 3.11 19.79 7.84
CA GLY A 85 3.39 18.46 7.32
C GLY A 85 3.07 17.38 8.35
N PHE A 86 3.77 16.26 8.29
CA PHE A 86 3.67 15.19 9.29
C PHE A 86 4.99 15.03 10.02
N CYS A 87 4.90 14.66 11.31
CA CYS A 87 6.06 14.41 12.16
C CYS A 87 5.97 13.03 12.79
N VAL A 88 7.11 12.37 12.91
CA VAL A 88 7.24 11.15 13.72
C VAL A 88 8.60 11.14 14.41
N THR A 89 8.72 10.31 15.44
CA THR A 89 9.99 10.07 16.14
C THR A 89 10.44 8.64 15.90
N VAL A 90 11.70 8.47 15.51
CA VAL A 90 12.34 7.16 15.32
C VAL A 90 13.58 7.10 16.22
N GLY A 91 13.49 6.34 17.29
CA GLY A 91 14.51 6.39 18.37
C GLY A 91 14.56 7.77 19.01
N SER A 92 15.70 8.46 18.92
CA SER A 92 15.87 9.85 19.36
C SER A 92 15.68 10.89 18.27
N ASP A 93 15.53 10.48 17.03
CA ASP A 93 15.49 11.36 15.87
C ASP A 93 14.07 11.82 15.56
N GLN A 94 13.93 13.11 15.25
CA GLN A 94 12.69 13.67 14.74
C GLN A 94 12.71 13.69 13.21
N LEU A 95 11.69 13.09 12.61
CA LEU A 95 11.44 13.19 11.18
C LEU A 95 10.28 14.14 10.94
N PHE A 96 10.43 14.95 9.91
CA PHE A 96 9.40 15.85 9.41
C PHE A 96 9.29 15.70 7.90
N VAL A 97 8.07 15.62 7.38
CA VAL A 97 7.81 15.59 5.95
C VAL A 97 6.91 16.74 5.54
N THR A 98 7.20 17.35 4.42
CA THR A 98 6.40 18.43 3.84
C THR A 98 6.35 18.33 2.33
N GLN A 99 5.38 19.05 1.74
CA GLN A 99 5.30 19.28 0.29
C GLN A 99 5.93 20.64 -0.02
N ASP A 100 6.69 20.70 -1.11
CA ASP A 100 7.30 21.93 -1.65
C ASP A 100 6.88 22.11 -3.12
N TYR A 101 6.17 23.19 -3.40
CA TYR A 101 5.71 23.62 -4.72
C TYR A 101 6.25 25.02 -5.08
N THR A 102 7.43 25.36 -4.59
CA THR A 102 8.09 26.62 -4.99
C THR A 102 8.40 26.67 -6.47
N ASP A 103 8.65 25.50 -7.09
CA ASP A 103 8.61 25.33 -8.55
C ASP A 103 7.21 24.89 -8.98
N PRO A 104 6.43 25.69 -9.71
CA PRO A 104 5.08 25.33 -10.12
C PRO A 104 5.03 24.12 -11.07
N ASN A 105 6.14 23.76 -11.71
CA ASN A 105 6.22 22.65 -12.66
C ASN A 105 6.74 21.36 -12.02
N ALA A 106 7.31 21.42 -10.83
CA ALA A 106 7.93 20.29 -10.16
C ALA A 106 7.73 20.38 -8.64
N GLY A 107 6.62 19.83 -8.15
CA GLY A 107 6.41 19.64 -6.72
C GLY A 107 7.33 18.55 -6.17
N TYR A 108 7.68 18.68 -4.91
CA TYR A 108 8.50 17.72 -4.19
C TYR A 108 7.84 17.34 -2.86
N VAL A 109 8.02 16.10 -2.47
CA VAL A 109 7.88 15.69 -1.07
C VAL A 109 9.28 15.49 -0.51
N VAL A 110 9.53 16.12 0.63
CA VAL A 110 10.84 16.15 1.29
C VAL A 110 10.70 15.66 2.71
N VAL A 111 11.52 14.66 3.07
CA VAL A 111 11.65 14.18 4.46
C VAL A 111 12.97 14.67 5.03
N THR A 112 12.90 15.31 6.18
CA THR A 112 14.08 15.69 6.95
C THR A 112 14.17 14.89 8.24
N ARG A 113 15.39 14.56 8.66
CA ARG A 113 15.72 13.96 9.95
C ARG A 113 16.61 14.94 10.71
N ASN A 114 16.15 15.43 11.87
CA ASN A 114 16.85 16.45 12.65
C ASN A 114 17.25 17.65 11.78
N SER A 115 16.34 18.11 10.91
CA SER A 115 16.52 19.22 9.96
C SER A 115 17.48 18.96 8.78
N GLN A 116 17.97 17.74 8.59
CA GLN A 116 18.75 17.35 7.42
C GLN A 116 17.88 16.57 6.44
N GLU A 117 17.93 16.90 5.15
CA GLU A 117 17.22 16.15 4.10
C GLU A 117 17.75 14.70 4.04
N VAL A 118 16.83 13.73 4.16
CA VAL A 118 17.15 12.29 4.07
C VAL A 118 16.41 11.60 2.93
N TYR A 119 15.38 12.25 2.37
CA TYR A 119 14.66 11.76 1.21
C TYR A 119 13.98 12.92 0.49
N LYS A 120 13.99 12.84 -0.84
CA LYS A 120 13.28 13.79 -1.70
C LYS A 120 12.78 13.07 -2.94
N VAL A 121 11.53 13.30 -3.29
CA VAL A 121 10.91 12.72 -4.50
C VAL A 121 10.15 13.81 -5.26
N VAL A 122 10.21 13.75 -6.58
CA VAL A 122 9.41 14.59 -7.47
C VAL A 122 8.00 14.01 -7.52
N VAL A 123 6.99 14.83 -7.25
CA VAL A 123 5.59 14.39 -7.20
C VAL A 123 4.73 14.99 -8.31
N GLY A 124 5.33 15.71 -9.23
CA GLY A 124 4.64 16.37 -10.33
C GLY A 124 4.18 17.80 -10.00
N SER A 125 3.33 18.37 -10.82
CA SER A 125 2.82 19.74 -10.64
C SER A 125 1.74 19.80 -9.56
N ALA A 126 1.50 21.00 -9.05
CA ALA A 126 0.42 21.24 -8.09
C ALA A 126 -0.94 20.76 -8.66
N SER A 127 -1.72 20.12 -7.81
CA SER A 127 -2.96 19.45 -8.17
C SER A 127 -3.95 19.55 -7.01
N PRO A 128 -5.27 19.41 -7.25
CA PRO A 128 -6.25 19.21 -6.19
C PRO A 128 -6.00 17.93 -5.36
N ILE A 129 -5.29 16.94 -5.93
CA ILE A 129 -4.90 15.72 -5.23
C ILE A 129 -3.66 16.05 -4.39
N SER A 130 -3.69 15.73 -3.11
CA SER A 130 -2.51 15.85 -2.25
C SER A 130 -1.43 14.88 -2.71
N ALA A 131 -0.18 15.35 -2.83
CA ALA A 131 0.93 14.47 -3.12
C ALA A 131 1.54 13.82 -1.86
N LEU A 132 1.22 14.33 -0.68
CA LEU A 132 1.70 13.78 0.59
C LEU A 132 0.53 13.18 1.38
N TRP A 133 0.61 11.89 1.69
CA TRP A 133 -0.45 11.14 2.36
C TRP A 133 -0.12 10.75 3.80
N GLY A 134 1.14 10.66 4.15
CA GLY A 134 1.51 10.43 5.55
C GLY A 134 2.98 10.12 5.77
N LEU A 135 3.34 10.10 7.06
CA LEU A 135 4.64 9.69 7.57
C LEU A 135 4.42 8.81 8.79
N TRP A 136 5.06 7.67 8.84
CA TRP A 136 4.92 6.67 9.92
C TRP A 136 6.27 6.28 10.47
N ALA A 137 6.27 5.88 11.76
CA ALA A 137 7.41 5.24 12.43
C ALA A 137 6.98 3.87 12.97
N TYR A 138 7.80 2.85 12.78
CA TYR A 138 7.60 1.50 13.30
C TYR A 138 8.93 0.77 13.41
N ASP A 139 9.14 0.02 14.48
CA ASP A 139 10.31 -0.86 14.69
C ASP A 139 11.68 -0.24 14.36
N GLY A 140 11.85 1.07 14.63
CA GLY A 140 13.08 1.79 14.30
C GLY A 140 13.21 2.24 12.86
N HIS A 141 12.22 1.97 12.02
CA HIS A 141 12.09 2.40 10.64
C HIS A 141 11.12 3.58 10.50
N TRP A 142 11.12 4.21 9.33
CA TRP A 142 10.11 5.17 8.93
C TRP A 142 9.62 4.90 7.51
N ALA A 143 8.37 5.26 7.24
CA ALA A 143 7.77 5.18 5.93
C ALA A 143 7.08 6.49 5.57
N VAL A 144 7.11 6.85 4.29
CA VAL A 144 6.35 7.97 3.72
C VAL A 144 5.55 7.47 2.53
N GLU A 145 4.29 7.91 2.45
CA GLU A 145 3.43 7.66 1.30
C GLU A 145 3.23 8.94 0.51
N THR A 146 3.43 8.83 -0.79
CA THR A 146 3.29 9.93 -1.75
C THR A 146 2.44 9.49 -2.94
N ALA A 147 1.71 10.45 -3.52
CA ALA A 147 1.05 10.28 -4.80
C ALA A 147 1.86 11.01 -5.88
N LEU A 148 2.31 10.29 -6.88
CA LEU A 148 2.97 10.85 -8.06
C LEU A 148 1.89 11.35 -9.01
N ILE A 149 1.83 12.67 -9.20
CA ILE A 149 0.79 13.34 -9.97
C ILE A 149 1.22 13.46 -11.43
N SER A 150 0.36 13.04 -12.34
CA SER A 150 0.54 13.22 -13.78
C SER A 150 -0.69 13.91 -14.36
N ASN A 151 -0.45 15.02 -15.05
CA ASN A 151 -1.48 15.78 -15.76
C ASN A 151 -1.34 15.51 -17.26
N GLN A 152 -2.40 14.99 -17.89
CA GLN A 152 -2.48 14.76 -19.33
C GLN A 152 -3.51 15.72 -19.92
N GLN A 153 -3.06 16.57 -20.82
CA GLN A 153 -3.96 17.47 -21.55
C GLN A 153 -4.51 16.77 -22.80
N SER A 154 -5.84 16.76 -22.94
CA SER A 154 -6.54 16.28 -24.12
C SER A 154 -7.54 17.34 -24.59
N GLY A 155 -7.14 18.16 -25.54
CA GLY A 155 -7.89 19.35 -25.93
C GLY A 155 -7.94 20.38 -24.81
N ASP A 156 -9.14 20.79 -24.41
CA ASP A 156 -9.38 21.74 -23.31
C ASP A 156 -9.51 21.06 -21.94
N GLU A 157 -9.48 19.73 -21.91
CA GLU A 157 -9.59 18.95 -20.67
C GLU A 157 -8.22 18.53 -20.14
N ILE A 158 -8.04 18.61 -18.83
CA ILE A 158 -6.88 18.10 -18.13
C ILE A 158 -7.30 16.90 -17.29
N ALA A 159 -6.86 15.71 -17.70
CA ALA A 159 -7.00 14.51 -16.88
C ALA A 159 -5.83 14.43 -15.91
N THR A 160 -6.12 14.47 -14.62
CA THR A 160 -5.14 14.27 -13.55
C THR A 160 -5.19 12.84 -13.05
N THR A 161 -4.07 12.17 -13.03
CA THR A 161 -3.90 10.84 -12.46
C THR A 161 -2.89 10.89 -11.32
N ALA A 162 -3.07 10.02 -10.34
CA ALA A 162 -2.15 9.86 -9.23
C ALA A 162 -1.76 8.38 -9.11
N THR A 163 -0.48 8.12 -8.83
CA THR A 163 0.05 6.77 -8.62
C THR A 163 0.75 6.73 -7.28
N GLY A 164 0.34 5.83 -6.42
CA GLY A 164 0.90 5.70 -5.08
C GLY A 164 2.33 5.19 -5.06
N GLN A 165 3.14 5.81 -4.23
CA GLN A 165 4.48 5.37 -3.93
C GLN A 165 4.70 5.36 -2.42
N VAL A 166 5.21 4.25 -1.91
CA VAL A 166 5.65 4.12 -0.52
C VAL A 166 7.17 3.99 -0.49
N ALA A 167 7.82 4.82 0.32
CA ALA A 167 9.24 4.68 0.58
C ALA A 167 9.47 4.34 2.06
N VAL A 168 10.37 3.38 2.32
CA VAL A 168 10.81 2.98 3.66
C VAL A 168 12.29 3.31 3.78
N ASP A 169 12.66 4.07 4.82
CA ASP A 169 14.03 4.54 5.05
C ASP A 169 14.67 5.18 3.80
N GLY A 170 13.86 5.95 3.06
CA GLY A 170 14.28 6.64 1.84
C GLY A 170 14.39 5.76 0.59
N LYS A 171 13.92 4.52 0.63
CA LYS A 171 13.96 3.60 -0.52
C LYS A 171 12.54 3.26 -0.97
N SER A 172 12.24 3.51 -2.24
CA SER A 172 10.94 3.19 -2.84
C SER A 172 10.68 1.69 -2.82
N LEU A 173 9.57 1.26 -2.22
CA LEU A 173 9.11 -0.15 -2.30
C LEU A 173 8.71 -0.51 -3.72
N ASN A 174 8.14 0.45 -4.46
CA ASN A 174 7.75 0.24 -5.85
C ASN A 174 8.96 -0.22 -6.69
N ASP A 175 10.09 0.48 -6.55
CA ASP A 175 11.31 0.15 -7.29
C ASP A 175 11.97 -1.15 -6.81
N GLN A 176 12.00 -1.35 -5.48
CA GLN A 176 12.67 -2.52 -4.89
C GLN A 176 11.93 -3.83 -5.16
N LEU A 177 10.59 -3.78 -5.17
CA LEU A 177 9.74 -4.98 -5.25
C LEU A 177 9.01 -5.11 -6.59
N GLY A 178 9.21 -4.15 -7.51
CA GLY A 178 8.61 -4.15 -8.83
C GLY A 178 7.10 -3.92 -8.81
N TYR A 179 6.61 -3.11 -7.88
CA TYR A 179 5.21 -2.75 -7.82
C TYR A 179 4.89 -1.65 -8.82
N GLU A 180 3.75 -1.78 -9.50
CA GLU A 180 3.19 -0.72 -10.33
C GLU A 180 2.74 0.46 -9.48
N GLU A 181 2.29 0.16 -8.26
CA GLU A 181 1.77 1.13 -7.29
C GLU A 181 1.87 0.55 -5.87
N ALA A 182 2.08 1.42 -4.86
CA ALA A 182 1.93 1.08 -3.45
C ALA A 182 1.23 2.24 -2.72
N PHE A 183 0.19 1.94 -1.90
CA PHE A 183 -0.66 2.94 -1.28
C PHE A 183 -1.33 2.43 0.01
N GLY A 184 -1.96 3.34 0.76
CA GLY A 184 -2.67 3.01 1.98
C GLY A 184 -1.75 2.49 3.08
N PHE A 185 -0.53 3.04 3.17
CA PHE A 185 0.44 2.63 4.19
C PHE A 185 -0.03 3.01 5.59
N GLN A 186 0.14 2.07 6.50
CA GLN A 186 -0.08 2.29 7.93
C GLN A 186 0.58 1.22 8.78
N THR A 187 0.42 1.32 10.10
CA THR A 187 0.77 0.26 11.02
C THR A 187 -0.50 -0.39 11.60
N LEU A 188 -0.66 -1.70 11.40
CA LEU A 188 -1.70 -2.51 12.03
C LEU A 188 -1.07 -3.33 13.15
N GLY A 189 -1.53 -3.15 14.38
CA GLY A 189 -0.91 -3.81 15.53
C GLY A 189 0.59 -3.53 15.67
N GLY A 190 1.03 -2.32 15.24
CA GLY A 190 2.43 -1.91 15.26
C GLY A 190 3.28 -2.41 14.09
N LYS A 191 2.74 -3.23 13.20
CA LYS A 191 3.46 -3.78 12.03
C LYS A 191 3.05 -3.08 10.74
N PRO A 192 3.94 -2.91 9.75
CA PRO A 192 3.63 -2.23 8.50
C PRO A 192 2.57 -2.99 7.70
N PHE A 193 1.64 -2.25 7.16
CA PHE A 193 0.62 -2.68 6.23
C PHE A 193 0.54 -1.69 5.06
N TYR A 194 0.35 -2.18 3.84
CA TYR A 194 0.05 -1.37 2.66
C TYR A 194 -0.59 -2.22 1.56
N PHE A 195 -1.33 -1.57 0.66
CA PHE A 195 -1.74 -2.17 -0.60
C PHE A 195 -0.67 -1.95 -1.66
N PHE A 196 -0.58 -2.89 -2.59
CA PHE A 196 0.28 -2.74 -3.77
C PHE A 196 -0.37 -3.34 -5.01
N LYS A 197 -0.01 -2.80 -6.17
CA LYS A 197 -0.44 -3.30 -7.47
C LYS A 197 0.71 -4.01 -8.16
N ARG A 198 0.45 -5.23 -8.61
CA ARG A 198 1.41 -6.05 -9.36
C ARG A 198 0.65 -6.87 -10.39
N GLN A 199 1.13 -6.84 -11.65
CA GLN A 199 0.49 -7.53 -12.79
C GLN A 199 -0.99 -7.16 -12.95
N GLY A 200 -1.31 -5.87 -12.75
CA GLY A 200 -2.67 -5.34 -12.86
C GLY A 200 -3.62 -5.72 -11.73
N LYS A 201 -3.18 -6.45 -10.71
CA LYS A 201 -3.98 -6.80 -9.54
C LYS A 201 -3.49 -6.09 -8.28
N ILE A 202 -4.45 -5.72 -7.44
CA ILE A 202 -4.16 -5.11 -6.14
C ILE A 202 -4.21 -6.20 -5.09
N GLU A 203 -3.13 -6.25 -4.34
CA GLU A 203 -2.86 -7.14 -3.24
C GLU A 203 -2.54 -6.31 -1.99
N ALA A 204 -2.31 -6.95 -0.86
CA ALA A 204 -1.82 -6.27 0.33
C ALA A 204 -0.53 -6.91 0.84
N ASN A 205 0.25 -6.14 1.60
CA ASN A 205 1.38 -6.66 2.36
C ASN A 205 1.19 -6.33 3.84
N TYR A 206 1.45 -7.29 4.70
CA TYR A 206 1.46 -7.12 6.13
C TYR A 206 2.71 -7.74 6.74
N ALA A 207 3.49 -6.93 7.43
CA ALA A 207 4.73 -7.37 8.07
C ALA A 207 5.70 -8.11 7.13
N GLY A 208 5.75 -7.70 5.84
CA GLY A 208 6.60 -8.33 4.82
C GLY A 208 5.99 -9.56 4.16
N VAL A 209 4.75 -9.95 4.49
CA VAL A 209 4.03 -11.08 3.89
C VAL A 209 2.97 -10.58 2.93
N ASP A 210 3.00 -11.02 1.67
CA ASP A 210 2.00 -10.69 0.67
C ASP A 210 0.70 -11.46 0.95
N ILE A 211 -0.42 -10.74 0.85
CA ILE A 211 -1.79 -11.25 1.03
C ILE A 211 -2.48 -11.14 -0.31
N ALA A 212 -2.86 -12.30 -0.87
CA ALA A 212 -3.54 -12.38 -2.14
C ALA A 212 -5.00 -11.91 -1.98
N LEU A 213 -5.29 -10.70 -2.43
CA LEU A 213 -6.64 -10.12 -2.46
C LEU A 213 -7.28 -10.22 -3.83
N GLY A 214 -6.52 -9.98 -4.91
CA GLY A 214 -6.92 -10.12 -6.30
C GLY A 214 -7.87 -9.05 -6.82
N TYR A 215 -7.87 -7.84 -6.24
CA TYR A 215 -8.71 -6.75 -6.72
C TYR A 215 -8.21 -6.17 -8.06
N ASP A 216 -9.14 -5.78 -8.91
CA ASP A 216 -8.84 -5.02 -10.13
C ASP A 216 -8.69 -3.53 -9.82
N GLU A 217 -9.45 -3.08 -8.81
CA GLU A 217 -9.54 -1.67 -8.44
C GLU A 217 -9.85 -1.51 -6.95
N ILE A 218 -9.15 -0.63 -6.29
CA ILE A 218 -9.48 -0.02 -5.00
C ILE A 218 -9.35 1.49 -5.25
N PRO A 219 -10.46 2.23 -5.45
CA PRO A 219 -10.40 3.67 -5.72
C PRO A 219 -9.70 4.41 -4.58
N HIS A 220 -8.73 5.24 -4.91
CA HIS A 220 -7.98 6.05 -3.94
C HIS A 220 -7.35 7.27 -4.62
N TYR A 221 -6.79 8.21 -3.87
CA TYR A 221 -6.15 9.44 -4.35
C TYR A 221 -7.02 10.30 -5.29
N ASN A 222 -8.32 10.17 -5.23
CA ASN A 222 -9.19 10.96 -6.08
C ASN A 222 -9.73 12.17 -5.30
N CYS A 223 -9.44 13.37 -5.78
CA CYS A 223 -10.03 14.57 -5.24
C CYS A 223 -11.55 14.55 -5.47
N CYS A 224 -12.27 15.05 -4.48
CA CYS A 224 -13.66 15.48 -4.62
C CYS A 224 -14.65 14.34 -4.91
N SER A 225 -14.28 13.10 -4.66
CA SER A 225 -15.12 11.91 -4.75
C SER A 225 -15.00 11.03 -3.51
N ALA A 226 -15.83 10.01 -3.43
CA ALA A 226 -15.79 9.02 -2.37
C ALA A 226 -14.41 8.32 -2.23
N ALA A 227 -13.65 8.25 -3.31
CA ALA A 227 -12.30 7.68 -3.30
C ALA A 227 -11.30 8.48 -2.44
N THR A 228 -11.59 9.75 -2.11
CA THR A 228 -10.80 10.53 -1.14
C THR A 228 -10.74 9.88 0.24
N LEU A 229 -11.76 9.11 0.60
CA LEU A 229 -11.88 8.46 1.90
C LEU A 229 -11.65 6.95 1.82
N ASN A 230 -11.12 6.44 0.72
CA ASN A 230 -10.86 5.03 0.47
C ASN A 230 -9.36 4.79 0.21
N PRO A 231 -8.71 3.86 0.89
CA PRO A 231 -9.15 3.08 2.03
C PRO A 231 -9.27 3.92 3.31
N ARG A 232 -10.13 3.50 4.24
CA ARG A 232 -10.24 4.09 5.57
C ARG A 232 -9.34 3.34 6.54
N ILE A 233 -8.62 4.10 7.32
CA ILE A 233 -7.56 3.62 8.18
C ILE A 233 -7.94 3.84 9.64
N TYR A 234 -7.81 2.79 10.45
CA TYR A 234 -8.00 2.78 11.89
C TYR A 234 -6.77 2.15 12.56
N LEU A 235 -6.69 2.16 13.88
CA LEU A 235 -5.49 1.65 14.59
C LEU A 235 -5.23 0.15 14.36
N SER A 236 -6.27 -0.65 14.28
CA SER A 236 -6.18 -2.11 14.12
C SER A 236 -6.87 -2.64 12.87
N LEU A 237 -7.49 -1.76 12.08
CA LEU A 237 -8.38 -2.12 10.98
C LEU A 237 -8.19 -1.19 9.80
N VAL A 238 -8.23 -1.74 8.59
CA VAL A 238 -8.44 -1.04 7.32
C VAL A 238 -9.78 -1.46 6.76
N THR A 239 -10.59 -0.52 6.34
CA THR A 239 -11.78 -0.81 5.55
C THR A 239 -11.65 -0.18 4.18
N PHE A 240 -12.16 -0.85 3.16
CA PHE A 240 -12.07 -0.35 1.80
C PHE A 240 -13.20 -0.86 0.93
N LEU A 241 -13.42 -0.16 -0.16
CA LEU A 241 -14.25 -0.59 -1.27
C LEU A 241 -13.33 -0.95 -2.44
N GLY A 242 -13.58 -2.09 -3.06
CA GLY A 242 -12.80 -2.55 -4.19
C GLY A 242 -13.64 -3.40 -5.14
N ARG A 243 -13.14 -3.61 -6.35
CA ARG A 243 -13.82 -4.33 -7.42
C ARG A 243 -12.99 -5.52 -7.89
N LYS A 244 -13.67 -6.68 -8.05
CA LYS A 244 -13.14 -7.89 -8.68
C LYS A 244 -14.07 -8.26 -9.83
N GLY A 245 -13.60 -8.19 -11.07
CA GLY A 245 -14.47 -8.31 -12.24
C GLY A 245 -15.57 -7.24 -12.21
N ASP A 246 -16.81 -7.67 -12.28
CA ASP A 246 -17.98 -6.77 -12.26
C ASP A 246 -18.57 -6.58 -10.84
N THR A 247 -17.98 -7.22 -9.83
CA THR A 247 -18.52 -7.20 -8.46
C THR A 247 -17.73 -6.26 -7.57
N TRP A 248 -18.44 -5.37 -6.89
CA TRP A 248 -17.92 -4.53 -5.84
C TRP A 248 -17.99 -5.24 -4.48
N TYR A 249 -17.00 -4.96 -3.65
CA TYR A 249 -16.88 -5.50 -2.30
C TYR A 249 -16.59 -4.39 -1.31
N TYR A 250 -17.15 -4.55 -0.12
CA TYR A 250 -16.64 -3.90 1.08
C TYR A 250 -15.67 -4.88 1.74
N GLY A 251 -14.43 -4.45 1.96
CA GLY A 251 -13.38 -5.25 2.56
C GLY A 251 -12.99 -4.73 3.94
N GLU A 252 -12.61 -5.65 4.82
CA GLU A 252 -12.04 -5.35 6.14
C GLU A 252 -10.77 -6.20 6.31
N ILE A 253 -9.66 -5.54 6.66
CA ILE A 253 -8.39 -6.20 6.98
C ILE A 253 -7.93 -5.67 8.33
N GLY A 254 -7.69 -6.55 9.30
CA GLY A 254 -7.33 -6.08 10.62
C GLY A 254 -6.67 -7.10 11.52
N VAL A 255 -6.08 -6.59 12.60
CA VAL A 255 -5.56 -7.36 13.72
C VAL A 255 -6.57 -7.17 14.86
N PHE A 256 -7.36 -8.18 15.11
CA PHE A 256 -8.38 -8.13 16.14
C PHE A 256 -7.90 -8.86 17.39
N SER A 257 -8.12 -8.23 18.54
CA SER A 257 -7.97 -8.95 19.82
C SER A 257 -8.97 -10.11 19.81
N GLN A 258 -8.48 -11.33 19.97
CA GLN A 258 -9.36 -12.48 20.20
C GLN A 258 -10.21 -12.20 21.45
N PRO A 259 -11.52 -12.44 21.43
CA PRO A 259 -12.37 -12.22 22.59
C PRO A 259 -12.01 -13.07 23.79
#